data_0b1cbe80e12f5abb681ab856057918e5
#
_entry.id   0b1cbe80e12f5abb681ab856057918e5
#
_cell.length_a   1.000
_cell.length_b   1.000
_cell.length_c   1.000
_cell.angle_alpha   90.00
_cell.angle_beta   90.00
_cell.angle_gamma   90.00
#
_symmetry.space_group_name_H-M   'P 1'
#
loop_
_entity.id
_entity.type
_entity.pdbx_description
1 polymer ?
#
loop_
_entity_poly.entity_id
_entity_poly.type
_entity_poly.pdbx_seq_one_letter_code
_entity_poly.pdbx_strand_id
1 'polypeptide(L)'
;MSKLLCSCVDELFNKYDYNNIPIKNYLLKKHNNKDNAWITIDKNVYSIRKDDIFLLELFKNYYGKDVKNFINDNKLFPLLKEKVQILDKLKNRKIGFLII
;
A
#
# COMPACT_ATOMS: atom_id res chain seq x y z
N MET A 1 21.99 18.86 0.34
CA MET A 1 21.65 17.49 -0.11
C MET A 1 20.21 17.15 0.15
N SER A 2 19.71 17.31 1.37
CA SER A 2 18.30 17.04 1.65
C SER A 2 17.35 17.89 0.82
N LYS A 3 17.71 19.16 0.60
CA LYS A 3 16.90 20.06 -0.22
C LYS A 3 16.84 19.61 -1.68
N LEU A 4 17.95 19.09 -2.20
CA LEU A 4 18.00 18.56 -3.56
C LEU A 4 17.18 17.27 -3.66
N LEU A 5 17.24 16.41 -2.65
CA LEU A 5 16.44 15.20 -2.60
C LEU A 5 14.94 15.52 -2.56
N CYS A 6 14.56 16.53 -1.79
CA CYS A 6 13.17 16.99 -1.74
C CYS A 6 12.71 17.48 -3.11
N SER A 7 13.55 18.22 -3.83
CA SER A 7 13.22 18.68 -5.18
C SER A 7 13.00 17.50 -6.13
N CYS A 8 13.83 16.46 -6.04
CA CYS A 8 13.68 15.27 -6.87
C CYS A 8 12.37 14.54 -6.57
N VAL A 9 12.00 14.45 -5.31
CA VAL A 9 10.73 13.83 -4.91
C VAL A 9 9.56 14.65 -5.42
N ASP A 10 9.62 15.97 -5.28
CA ASP A 10 8.57 16.88 -5.76
C ASP A 10 8.40 16.76 -7.29
N GLU A 11 9.50 16.68 -8.03
CA GLU A 11 9.45 16.48 -9.47
C GLU A 11 8.79 15.17 -9.85
N LEU A 12 9.08 14.09 -9.11
CA LEU A 12 8.44 12.80 -9.33
C LEU A 12 6.94 12.88 -9.09
N PHE A 13 6.53 13.51 -8.01
CA PHE A 13 5.11 13.67 -7.71
C PHE A 13 4.40 14.56 -8.70
N ASN A 14 5.07 15.56 -9.26
CA ASN A 14 4.50 16.42 -10.29
C ASN A 14 4.43 15.73 -11.65
N LYS A 15 5.40 14.88 -11.95
CA LYS A 15 5.48 14.18 -13.23
C LYS A 15 4.51 13.01 -13.30
N TYR A 16 4.35 12.27 -12.20
CA TYR A 16 3.44 11.14 -12.11
C TYR A 16 2.25 11.54 -11.26
N ASP A 17 1.10 10.94 -11.55
CA ASP A 17 -0.03 11.03 -10.64
C ASP A 17 0.46 10.61 -9.24
N TYR A 18 0.07 11.35 -8.21
CA TYR A 18 0.56 11.19 -6.85
C TYR A 18 0.50 9.74 -6.33
N ASN A 19 -0.51 9.00 -6.76
CA ASN A 19 -0.72 7.62 -6.36
C ASN A 19 -0.45 6.62 -7.48
N ASN A 20 0.46 6.97 -8.39
CA ASN A 20 0.79 6.13 -9.55
C ASN A 20 2.31 6.07 -9.81
N ILE A 21 3.10 5.99 -8.77
CA ILE A 21 4.56 5.95 -8.85
C ILE A 21 5.01 4.50 -9.11
N PRO A 22 5.90 4.26 -10.11
CA PRO A 22 6.43 2.91 -10.31
C PRO A 22 7.35 2.49 -9.16
N ILE A 23 7.12 1.31 -8.62
CA ILE A 23 7.84 0.80 -7.45
C ILE A 23 8.44 -0.56 -7.77
N LYS A 24 9.72 -0.74 -7.48
CA LYS A 24 10.39 -2.02 -7.68
C LYS A 24 10.08 -2.99 -6.55
N ASN A 25 10.01 -4.27 -6.90
CA ASN A 25 9.61 -5.32 -5.97
C ASN A 25 10.53 -5.41 -4.74
N TYR A 26 11.82 -5.14 -4.88
CA TYR A 26 12.73 -5.20 -3.74
C TYR A 26 12.39 -4.14 -2.67
N LEU A 27 11.83 -3.01 -3.09
CA LEU A 27 11.38 -1.98 -2.15
C LEU A 27 10.18 -2.46 -1.33
N LEU A 28 9.26 -3.18 -1.98
CA LEU A 28 8.12 -3.76 -1.28
C LEU A 28 8.59 -4.68 -0.15
N LYS A 29 9.59 -5.52 -0.41
CA LYS A 29 10.10 -6.46 0.58
C LYS A 29 10.75 -5.79 1.80
N LYS A 30 11.24 -4.56 1.64
CA LYS A 30 11.80 -3.79 2.75
C LYS A 30 10.72 -3.19 3.66
N HIS A 31 9.47 -3.14 3.20
CA HIS A 31 8.36 -2.55 3.93
C HIS A 31 7.49 -3.65 4.54
N ASN A 32 8.11 -4.50 5.36
CA ASN A 32 7.49 -5.69 5.91
C ASN A 32 7.29 -5.64 7.43
N ASN A 33 7.30 -4.46 8.03
CA ASN A 33 7.09 -4.29 9.47
C ASN A 33 6.06 -3.18 9.74
N LYS A 34 5.52 -3.17 10.96
CA LYS A 34 4.41 -2.27 11.33
C LYS A 34 4.77 -0.78 11.29
N ASP A 35 6.05 -0.45 11.37
CA ASP A 35 6.49 0.95 11.35
C ASP A 35 6.62 1.48 9.93
N ASN A 36 6.63 0.58 8.95
CA ASN A 36 6.88 0.93 7.56
C ASN A 36 6.21 -0.11 6.65
N ALA A 37 4.91 -0.30 6.83
CA ALA A 37 4.16 -1.38 6.19
C ALA A 37 3.62 -0.98 4.82
N TRP A 38 3.97 -1.76 3.81
CA TRP A 38 3.34 -1.70 2.49
C TRP A 38 2.65 -3.03 2.20
N ILE A 39 1.53 -2.96 1.50
CA ILE A 39 0.83 -4.15 0.97
C ILE A 39 0.50 -3.90 -0.49
N THR A 40 0.19 -4.96 -1.21
CA THR A 40 -0.24 -4.83 -2.60
C THR A 40 -1.58 -5.50 -2.84
N ILE A 41 -2.30 -4.97 -3.82
CA ILE A 41 -3.49 -5.60 -4.40
C ILE A 41 -3.33 -5.47 -5.90
N ASP A 42 -3.17 -6.61 -6.60
CA ASP A 42 -3.06 -6.62 -8.06
C ASP A 42 -1.99 -5.65 -8.57
N LYS A 43 -0.79 -5.69 -7.97
CA LYS A 43 0.35 -4.82 -8.29
C LYS A 43 0.20 -3.37 -7.84
N ASN A 44 -0.95 -2.94 -7.35
CA ASN A 44 -1.08 -1.62 -6.73
C ASN A 44 -0.48 -1.67 -5.34
N VAL A 45 0.34 -0.67 -5.00
CA VAL A 45 1.04 -0.60 -3.72
C VAL A 45 0.36 0.40 -2.82
N TYR A 46 0.12 0.00 -1.58
CA TYR A 46 -0.51 0.83 -0.56
C TYR A 46 0.40 0.95 0.64
N SER A 47 0.60 2.18 1.13
CA SER A 47 1.36 2.44 2.35
C SER A 47 0.40 2.54 3.52
N ILE A 48 0.58 1.69 4.52
CA ILE A 48 -0.24 1.71 5.73
C ILE A 48 0.45 2.60 6.78
N ARG A 49 -0.24 3.63 7.22
CA ARG A 49 0.32 4.59 8.16
C ARG A 49 0.28 4.04 9.58
N LYS A 50 1.16 4.56 10.43
CA LYS A 50 1.25 4.13 11.84
C LYS A 50 -0.04 4.39 12.62
N ASP A 51 -0.82 5.39 12.22
CA ASP A 51 -2.08 5.73 12.86
C ASP A 51 -3.27 4.92 12.33
N ASP A 52 -3.08 4.15 11.25
CA ASP A 52 -4.11 3.27 10.70
C ASP A 52 -4.16 1.94 11.48
N ILE A 53 -4.54 2.00 12.74
CA ILE A 53 -4.51 0.84 13.62
C ILE A 53 -5.36 -0.30 13.10
N PHE A 54 -6.52 0.01 12.55
CA PHE A 54 -7.41 -1.01 11.96
C PHE A 54 -6.71 -1.76 10.82
N LEU A 55 -6.11 -1.04 9.88
CA LEU A 55 -5.44 -1.67 8.74
C LEU A 55 -4.17 -2.42 9.16
N LEU A 56 -3.41 -1.86 10.10
CA LEU A 56 -2.21 -2.51 10.61
C LEU A 56 -2.54 -3.85 11.26
N GLU A 57 -3.58 -3.89 12.06
CA GLU A 57 -3.99 -5.13 12.73
C GLU A 57 -4.57 -6.13 11.72
N LEU A 58 -5.38 -5.65 10.77
CA LEU A 58 -5.98 -6.50 9.75
C LEU A 58 -4.94 -7.21 8.90
N PHE A 59 -3.90 -6.49 8.47
CA PHE A 59 -2.88 -7.00 7.56
C PHE A 59 -1.55 -7.37 8.24
N LYS A 60 -1.55 -7.59 9.53
CA LYS A 60 -0.31 -7.82 10.31
C LYS A 60 0.56 -8.97 9.80
N ASN A 61 -0.03 -9.96 9.16
CA ASN A 61 0.71 -11.10 8.61
C ASN A 61 1.07 -10.93 7.14
N TYR A 62 0.78 -9.77 6.56
CA TYR A 62 0.90 -9.54 5.12
C TYR A 62 1.73 -8.31 4.75
N TYR A 63 2.46 -7.72 5.70
CA TYR A 63 3.31 -6.57 5.39
C TYR A 63 4.37 -6.98 4.36
N GLY A 64 4.47 -6.19 3.29
CA GLY A 64 5.37 -6.49 2.17
C GLY A 64 4.84 -7.56 1.23
N LYS A 65 3.56 -7.92 1.31
CA LYS A 65 2.96 -9.00 0.53
C LYS A 65 1.66 -8.56 -0.15
N ASP A 66 1.20 -9.36 -1.10
CA ASP A 66 -0.08 -9.15 -1.75
C ASP A 66 -1.21 -9.67 -0.87
N VAL A 67 -2.29 -8.89 -0.75
CA VAL A 67 -3.43 -9.22 0.11
C VAL A 67 -4.71 -9.49 -0.69
N LYS A 68 -4.62 -9.58 -2.01
CA LYS A 68 -5.80 -9.78 -2.86
C LYS A 68 -6.59 -11.03 -2.44
N ASN A 69 -5.92 -12.16 -2.30
CA ASN A 69 -6.57 -13.41 -1.93
C ASN A 69 -7.14 -13.36 -0.51
N PHE A 70 -6.44 -12.67 0.39
CA PHE A 70 -6.92 -12.49 1.75
C PHE A 70 -8.23 -11.70 1.79
N ILE A 71 -8.31 -10.59 1.07
CA ILE A 71 -9.52 -9.76 1.02
C ILE A 71 -10.67 -10.51 0.33
N ASN A 72 -10.37 -11.32 -0.68
CA ASN A 72 -11.37 -12.07 -1.41
C ASN A 72 -11.79 -13.37 -0.74
N ASP A 73 -11.24 -13.67 0.43
CA ASP A 73 -11.63 -14.88 1.17
C ASP A 73 -13.01 -14.71 1.78
N ASN A 74 -13.99 -15.43 1.22
CA ASN A 74 -15.37 -15.33 1.66
C ASN A 74 -15.61 -15.91 3.06
N LYS A 75 -14.69 -16.69 3.60
CA LYS A 75 -14.77 -17.19 4.97
C LYS A 75 -14.45 -16.10 5.96
N LEU A 76 -13.50 -15.22 5.60
CA LEU A 76 -13.08 -14.10 6.46
C LEU A 76 -13.98 -12.88 6.28
N PHE A 77 -14.40 -12.64 5.03
CA PHE A 77 -15.20 -11.46 4.67
C PHE A 77 -16.44 -11.90 3.88
N PRO A 78 -17.45 -12.47 4.56
CA PRO A 78 -18.62 -13.01 3.86
C PRO A 78 -19.50 -11.94 3.24
N LEU A 79 -19.41 -10.69 3.73
CA LEU A 79 -20.23 -9.59 3.23
C LEU A 79 -19.43 -8.70 2.28
N LEU A 80 -20.00 -8.42 1.11
CA LEU A 80 -19.41 -7.48 0.16
C LEU A 80 -19.16 -6.11 0.80
N LYS A 81 -20.05 -5.69 1.68
CA LYS A 81 -19.95 -4.44 2.43
C LYS A 81 -18.62 -4.31 3.17
N GLU A 82 -18.17 -5.39 3.82
CA GLU A 82 -16.89 -5.40 4.55
C GLU A 82 -15.72 -5.19 3.61
N LYS A 83 -15.73 -5.88 2.46
CA LYS A 83 -14.68 -5.73 1.44
C LYS A 83 -14.62 -4.32 0.90
N VAL A 84 -15.77 -3.73 0.62
CA VAL A 84 -15.87 -2.36 0.11
C VAL A 84 -15.32 -1.37 1.13
N GLN A 85 -15.64 -1.55 2.40
CA GLN A 85 -15.11 -0.68 3.47
C GLN A 85 -13.59 -0.73 3.56
N ILE A 86 -13.00 -1.92 3.46
CA ILE A 86 -11.54 -2.08 3.47
C ILE A 86 -10.91 -1.38 2.26
N LEU A 87 -11.45 -1.64 1.07
CA LEU A 87 -10.93 -1.04 -0.15
C LEU A 87 -11.08 0.48 -0.15
N ASP A 88 -12.16 0.98 0.40
CA ASP A 88 -12.39 2.42 0.51
C ASP A 88 -11.36 3.09 1.43
N LYS A 89 -10.99 2.44 2.53
CA LYS A 89 -9.92 2.92 3.40
C LYS A 89 -8.57 2.91 2.67
N LEU A 90 -8.31 1.88 1.86
CA LEU A 90 -7.04 1.72 1.16
C LEU A 90 -6.87 2.67 -0.01
N LYS A 91 -7.94 3.11 -0.66
CA LYS A 91 -7.81 3.95 -1.86
C LYS A 91 -7.03 5.25 -1.61
N ASN A 92 -7.09 5.80 -0.40
CA ASN A 92 -6.36 6.99 -0.01
C ASN A 92 -4.92 6.68 0.45
N ARG A 93 -4.53 5.41 0.45
CA ARG A 93 -3.20 4.94 0.85
C ARG A 93 -2.38 4.44 -0.32
N LYS A 94 -2.93 4.46 -1.53
CA LYS A 94 -2.20 4.02 -2.71
C LYS A 94 -1.05 4.97 -3.00
N ILE A 95 0.15 4.43 -3.18
CA ILE A 95 1.35 5.20 -3.46
C ILE A 95 1.94 4.91 -4.84
N GLY A 96 1.52 3.82 -5.49
CA GLY A 96 2.05 3.48 -6.79
C GLY A 96 1.70 2.07 -7.20
N PHE A 97 2.51 1.53 -8.12
CA PHE A 97 2.31 0.19 -8.65
C PHE A 97 3.65 -0.53 -8.80
N LEU A 98 3.62 -1.86 -8.70
CA LEU A 98 4.81 -2.68 -8.87
C LEU A 98 5.20 -2.77 -10.33
N ILE A 99 6.48 -2.58 -10.60
CA ILE A 99 7.09 -2.90 -11.88
C ILE A 99 7.90 -4.18 -11.72
N ILE A 100 7.84 -5.02 -12.74
CA ILE A 100 8.53 -6.31 -12.75
C ILE A 100 9.90 -6.14 -13.42
#